data_518ce22ef962788f88cff9947b625a9a
#
_entry.id   518ce22ef962788f88cff9947b625a9a
#
_cell.length_a   1.000
_cell.length_b   1.000
_cell.length_c   1.000
_cell.angle_alpha   90.00
_cell.angle_beta   90.00
_cell.angle_gamma   90.00
#
_symmetry.space_group_name_H-M   'P 1'
#
loop_
_entity.id
_entity.type
_entity.pdbx_description
1 polymer ?
#
loop_
_entity_poly.entity_id
_entity_poly.type
_entity_poly.pdbx_seq_one_letter_code
_entity_poly.pdbx_strand_id
1 'polypeptide(L)'
;METISYAECLKEMFALGRFGIKLELETIADILKKLGEPEKKFQSIHIAGTNGKGSIASYIASILSCSGFKVGLYTSPHLIKFNERFCINGNMVSNEDVVEAYLAVKQADIGERKATFFEISTAMAFYLFAKENVEWAVIETGMGGRLDATNVLKPEVTVISNLSMEHTEYLGDTLEKIAAEKGGIIKYNTPLVTGVAQESAIEVLKNIAQKESSPIYIYGNDFTAIKSCEVELGTKFTYNGMGVVWENMETQLLGEHQVQNSAIALAVCELLMNKQNQQTNKDIHIIDKNKRLTQESIRKGLSLTKWAGRLEYILKKPLVIIDGAHNLDAAENLSKYLAKQHSLTATNNPSKLTMIIGILNDKPYKEMLKYLLPVADQIIFTRANIDRSLDPIVLEEFAITIGSVKTKVIENVDNAVEYAIKNATENACICIAGSLYVAGEAREKILKDFI
;
A
#
# COMPACT_ATOMS: atom_id res chain seq x y z
N MET A 1 28.60 -17.91 -14.74
CA MET A 1 27.32 -17.27 -14.38
C MET A 1 27.34 -15.88 -15.01
N GLU A 2 26.26 -15.52 -15.68
CA GLU A 2 26.10 -14.15 -16.20
C GLU A 2 26.14 -13.19 -15.01
N THR A 3 27.11 -12.28 -14.97
CA THR A 3 27.20 -11.23 -13.94
C THR A 3 26.66 -9.95 -14.56
N ILE A 4 25.53 -9.47 -14.08
CA ILE A 4 24.96 -8.18 -14.46
C ILE A 4 24.97 -7.24 -13.25
N SER A 5 25.12 -5.96 -13.49
CA SER A 5 24.99 -4.95 -12.45
C SER A 5 23.51 -4.77 -12.06
N TYR A 6 23.26 -4.23 -10.86
CA TYR A 6 21.90 -3.87 -10.41
C TYR A 6 21.20 -2.91 -11.38
N ALA A 7 21.94 -1.93 -11.93
CA ALA A 7 21.38 -0.98 -12.90
C ALA A 7 20.96 -1.66 -14.21
N GLU A 8 21.76 -2.60 -14.71
CA GLU A 8 21.41 -3.40 -15.90
C GLU A 8 20.21 -4.30 -15.64
N CYS A 9 20.16 -4.95 -14.46
CA CYS A 9 19.03 -5.75 -14.02
C CYS A 9 17.73 -4.93 -14.07
N LEU A 10 17.69 -3.75 -13.45
CA LEU A 10 16.51 -2.87 -13.47
C LEU A 10 16.15 -2.41 -14.88
N LYS A 11 17.15 -2.08 -15.72
CA LYS A 11 16.92 -1.68 -17.11
C LYS A 11 16.23 -2.79 -17.91
N GLU A 12 16.68 -4.04 -17.77
CA GLU A 12 16.05 -5.19 -18.40
C GLU A 12 14.62 -5.38 -17.89
N MET A 13 14.41 -5.36 -16.58
CA MET A 13 13.08 -5.51 -15.97
C MET A 13 12.10 -4.42 -16.42
N PHE A 14 12.48 -3.15 -16.38
CA PHE A 14 11.61 -2.05 -16.80
C PHE A 14 11.29 -2.08 -18.29
N ALA A 15 12.18 -2.61 -19.13
CA ALA A 15 11.89 -2.82 -20.55
C ALA A 15 10.74 -3.81 -20.76
N LEU A 16 10.49 -4.75 -19.86
CA LEU A 16 9.36 -5.68 -19.92
C LEU A 16 8.02 -4.99 -19.69
N GLY A 17 7.98 -3.86 -18.99
CA GLY A 17 6.76 -3.06 -18.79
C GLY A 17 6.12 -2.59 -20.10
N ARG A 18 6.86 -2.55 -21.20
CA ARG A 18 6.36 -2.20 -22.54
C ARG A 18 5.45 -3.28 -23.15
N PHE A 19 5.48 -4.51 -22.64
CA PHE A 19 4.66 -5.62 -23.15
C PHE A 19 3.23 -5.63 -22.59
N GLY A 20 2.89 -4.65 -21.75
CA GLY A 20 1.56 -4.47 -21.20
C GLY A 20 1.21 -5.45 -20.09
N ILE A 21 -0.04 -5.37 -19.65
CA ILE A 21 -0.61 -6.22 -18.60
C ILE A 21 -1.13 -7.49 -19.27
N LYS A 22 -0.71 -8.64 -18.75
CA LYS A 22 -1.25 -9.97 -19.13
C LYS A 22 -1.90 -10.59 -17.90
N LEU A 23 -3.17 -10.93 -18.04
CA LEU A 23 -3.99 -11.46 -16.96
C LEU A 23 -4.14 -12.99 -17.13
N GLU A 24 -3.15 -13.74 -16.66
CA GLU A 24 -3.13 -15.21 -16.62
C GLU A 24 -2.17 -15.68 -15.53
N LEU A 25 -2.28 -16.94 -15.09
CA LEU A 25 -1.46 -17.48 -14.01
C LEU A 25 -0.48 -18.58 -14.46
N GLU A 26 -0.62 -19.06 -15.69
CA GLU A 26 0.13 -20.20 -16.21
C GLU A 26 1.63 -19.91 -16.25
N THR A 27 2.04 -18.74 -16.76
CA THR A 27 3.45 -18.38 -16.89
C THR A 27 4.15 -18.29 -15.54
N ILE A 28 3.54 -17.60 -14.55
CA ILE A 28 4.16 -17.53 -13.22
C ILE A 28 4.18 -18.88 -12.54
N ALA A 29 3.13 -19.69 -12.68
CA ALA A 29 3.09 -21.04 -12.10
C ALA A 29 4.21 -21.93 -12.67
N ASP A 30 4.49 -21.86 -13.95
CA ASP A 30 5.59 -22.58 -14.59
C ASP A 30 6.96 -22.12 -14.09
N ILE A 31 7.18 -20.82 -13.92
CA ILE A 31 8.41 -20.26 -13.35
C ILE A 31 8.60 -20.77 -11.91
N LEU A 32 7.57 -20.66 -11.07
CA LEU A 32 7.63 -21.09 -9.67
C LEU A 32 7.89 -22.59 -9.53
N LYS A 33 7.27 -23.40 -10.39
CA LYS A 33 7.54 -24.84 -10.43
C LYS A 33 9.02 -25.13 -10.71
N LYS A 34 9.65 -24.43 -11.64
CA LYS A 34 11.08 -24.58 -11.96
C LYS A 34 12.00 -24.06 -10.85
N LEU A 35 11.54 -23.07 -10.07
CA LEU A 35 12.24 -22.57 -8.88
C LEU A 35 12.06 -23.47 -7.64
N GLY A 36 11.34 -24.58 -7.75
CA GLY A 36 11.09 -25.52 -6.65
C GLY A 36 9.96 -25.07 -5.70
N GLU A 37 8.94 -24.44 -6.27
CA GLU A 37 7.69 -24.02 -5.60
C GLU A 37 7.95 -23.16 -4.34
N PRO A 38 8.70 -22.06 -4.45
CA PRO A 38 9.09 -21.23 -3.30
C PRO A 38 7.89 -20.65 -2.55
N GLU A 39 6.75 -20.43 -3.23
CA GLU A 39 5.49 -19.92 -2.65
C GLU A 39 4.85 -20.87 -1.63
N LYS A 40 5.27 -22.14 -1.60
CA LYS A 40 4.79 -23.15 -0.64
C LYS A 40 5.66 -23.26 0.62
N LYS A 41 6.77 -22.52 0.70
CA LYS A 41 7.75 -22.64 1.79
C LYS A 41 7.48 -21.73 2.98
N PHE A 42 6.45 -20.90 2.93
CA PHE A 42 6.05 -19.98 3.99
C PHE A 42 4.53 -19.89 4.11
N GLN A 43 4.03 -19.49 5.27
CA GLN A 43 2.62 -19.11 5.45
C GLN A 43 2.39 -17.72 4.86
N SER A 44 1.21 -17.46 4.33
CA SER A 44 0.96 -16.15 3.69
C SER A 44 -0.37 -15.53 4.07
N ILE A 45 -0.41 -14.19 4.00
CA ILE A 45 -1.59 -13.35 4.05
C ILE A 45 -1.66 -12.61 2.73
N HIS A 46 -2.79 -12.72 2.03
CA HIS A 46 -2.95 -12.17 0.69
C HIS A 46 -3.94 -10.99 0.72
N ILE A 47 -3.52 -9.83 0.20
CA ILE A 47 -4.23 -8.57 0.35
C ILE A 47 -4.53 -7.96 -1.01
N ALA A 48 -5.84 -7.83 -1.33
CA ALA A 48 -6.34 -7.07 -2.47
C ALA A 48 -7.11 -5.82 -1.99
N GLY A 49 -7.53 -5.00 -2.93
CA GLY A 49 -8.32 -3.79 -2.68
C GLY A 49 -7.94 -2.65 -3.62
N THR A 50 -8.59 -1.50 -3.49
CA THR A 50 -8.21 -0.30 -4.23
C THR A 50 -7.20 0.52 -3.44
N ASN A 51 -7.56 1.07 -2.31
CA ASN A 51 -6.70 1.82 -1.41
C ASN A 51 -6.42 1.05 -0.11
N GLY A 52 -5.36 1.41 0.62
CA GLY A 52 -5.05 0.86 1.95
C GLY A 52 -4.30 -0.48 1.95
N LYS A 53 -4.14 -1.17 0.81
CA LYS A 53 -3.44 -2.47 0.73
C LYS A 53 -2.08 -2.45 1.42
N GLY A 54 -1.19 -1.57 0.98
CA GLY A 54 0.17 -1.45 1.52
C GLY A 54 0.20 -1.04 3.00
N SER A 55 -0.73 -0.18 3.45
CA SER A 55 -0.84 0.17 4.89
C SER A 55 -1.25 -1.03 5.73
N ILE A 56 -2.27 -1.78 5.31
CA ILE A 56 -2.71 -3.00 5.99
C ILE A 56 -1.59 -4.05 5.99
N ALA A 57 -0.93 -4.23 4.85
CA ALA A 57 0.21 -5.14 4.74
C ALA A 57 1.35 -4.77 5.70
N SER A 58 1.68 -3.47 5.79
CA SER A 58 2.71 -2.97 6.69
C SER A 58 2.34 -3.18 8.16
N TYR A 59 1.07 -2.93 8.56
CA TYR A 59 0.61 -3.22 9.91
C TYR A 59 0.76 -4.70 10.27
N ILE A 60 0.26 -5.59 9.42
CA ILE A 60 0.33 -7.03 9.66
C ILE A 60 1.78 -7.51 9.74
N ALA A 61 2.63 -7.07 8.81
CA ALA A 61 4.05 -7.44 8.79
C ALA A 61 4.79 -6.96 10.05
N SER A 62 4.53 -5.72 10.51
CA SER A 62 5.10 -5.17 11.73
C SER A 62 4.66 -5.95 12.98
N ILE A 63 3.37 -6.28 13.07
CA ILE A 63 2.80 -7.05 14.18
C ILE A 63 3.41 -8.46 14.23
N LEU A 64 3.47 -9.16 13.11
CA LEU A 64 4.07 -10.50 13.04
C LEU A 64 5.57 -10.47 13.39
N SER A 65 6.30 -9.47 12.92
CA SER A 65 7.72 -9.28 13.27
C SER A 65 7.90 -9.01 14.76
N CYS A 66 7.07 -8.15 15.37
CA CYS A 66 7.08 -7.90 16.83
C CYS A 66 6.66 -9.13 17.64
N SER A 67 6.00 -10.10 17.01
CA SER A 67 5.63 -11.37 17.60
C SER A 67 6.72 -12.45 17.48
N GLY A 68 7.90 -12.09 16.97
CA GLY A 68 9.09 -12.94 16.89
C GLY A 68 9.22 -13.76 15.58
N PHE A 69 8.30 -13.60 14.63
CA PHE A 69 8.39 -14.31 13.34
C PHE A 69 9.36 -13.63 12.37
N LYS A 70 9.99 -14.41 11.47
CA LYS A 70 10.68 -13.88 10.31
C LYS A 70 9.66 -13.61 9.21
N VAL A 71 9.48 -12.33 8.86
CA VAL A 71 8.37 -11.86 8.02
C VAL A 71 8.88 -11.26 6.72
N GLY A 72 8.36 -11.73 5.60
CA GLY A 72 8.49 -11.11 4.28
C GLY A 72 7.30 -10.20 4.00
N LEU A 73 7.55 -9.04 3.42
CA LEU A 73 6.54 -8.11 2.95
C LEU A 73 6.78 -7.81 1.47
N TYR A 74 5.79 -8.11 0.63
CA TYR A 74 5.78 -7.78 -0.79
C TYR A 74 4.69 -6.75 -1.08
N THR A 75 5.11 -5.58 -1.60
CA THR A 75 4.20 -4.45 -1.90
C THR A 75 4.53 -3.82 -3.25
N SER A 76 3.56 -3.13 -3.85
CA SER A 76 3.74 -2.42 -5.11
C SER A 76 2.78 -1.23 -5.26
N PRO A 77 3.22 -0.19 -6.03
CA PRO A 77 4.57 0.04 -6.51
C PRO A 77 5.53 0.47 -5.40
N HIS A 78 6.83 0.58 -5.70
CA HIS A 78 7.80 1.22 -4.82
C HIS A 78 7.70 2.74 -4.88
N LEU A 79 8.19 3.44 -3.87
CA LEU A 79 8.19 4.90 -3.81
C LEU A 79 9.45 5.50 -4.42
N ILE A 80 10.64 5.03 -4.01
CA ILE A 80 11.95 5.50 -4.49
C ILE A 80 12.75 4.35 -5.07
N LYS A 81 13.03 3.30 -4.28
CA LYS A 81 13.91 2.20 -4.65
C LYS A 81 13.12 0.94 -4.99
N PHE A 82 13.47 0.27 -6.06
CA PHE A 82 12.84 -1.00 -6.45
C PHE A 82 12.85 -2.04 -5.32
N ASN A 83 13.90 -2.05 -4.49
CA ASN A 83 14.07 -2.95 -3.34
C ASN A 83 12.95 -2.81 -2.28
N GLU A 84 12.27 -1.65 -2.20
CA GLU A 84 11.14 -1.44 -1.30
C GLU A 84 10.03 -2.47 -1.49
N ARG A 85 9.94 -3.07 -2.68
CA ARG A 85 8.97 -4.13 -2.97
C ARG A 85 9.21 -5.40 -2.16
N PHE A 86 10.43 -5.61 -1.68
CA PHE A 86 10.87 -6.82 -1.00
C PHE A 86 11.50 -6.47 0.33
N CYS A 87 10.72 -6.57 1.40
CA CYS A 87 11.24 -6.33 2.75
C CYS A 87 11.23 -7.62 3.57
N ILE A 88 12.28 -7.81 4.39
CA ILE A 88 12.36 -8.91 5.35
C ILE A 88 12.57 -8.30 6.74
N ASN A 89 11.67 -8.56 7.67
CA ASN A 89 11.64 -7.95 9.00
C ASN A 89 11.77 -6.41 8.96
N GLY A 90 11.05 -5.79 8.01
CA GLY A 90 11.02 -4.33 7.83
C GLY A 90 12.24 -3.73 7.11
N ASN A 91 13.25 -4.53 6.74
CA ASN A 91 14.41 -4.07 6.00
C ASN A 91 14.29 -4.46 4.52
N MET A 92 14.60 -3.54 3.63
CA MET A 92 14.71 -3.81 2.20
C MET A 92 15.84 -4.82 1.94
N VAL A 93 15.63 -5.71 0.97
CA VAL A 93 16.69 -6.59 0.48
C VAL A 93 17.81 -5.80 -0.20
N SER A 94 19.02 -6.39 -0.26
CA SER A 94 20.18 -5.74 -0.90
C SER A 94 20.03 -5.68 -2.43
N ASN A 95 20.88 -4.89 -3.10
CA ASN A 95 20.96 -4.85 -4.55
C ASN A 95 21.43 -6.19 -5.11
N GLU A 96 22.32 -6.85 -4.40
CA GLU A 96 22.88 -8.17 -4.71
C GLU A 96 21.78 -9.24 -4.66
N ASP A 97 20.91 -9.21 -3.65
CA ASP A 97 19.76 -10.12 -3.56
C ASP A 97 18.78 -9.91 -4.71
N VAL A 98 18.52 -8.65 -5.11
CA VAL A 98 17.66 -8.35 -6.26
C VAL A 98 18.25 -8.93 -7.55
N VAL A 99 19.56 -8.76 -7.78
CA VAL A 99 20.23 -9.30 -8.97
C VAL A 99 20.19 -10.82 -8.97
N GLU A 100 20.50 -11.46 -7.84
CA GLU A 100 20.46 -12.92 -7.70
C GLU A 100 19.05 -13.46 -7.99
N ALA A 101 18.02 -12.88 -7.36
CA ALA A 101 16.64 -13.31 -7.57
C ALA A 101 16.20 -13.12 -9.03
N TYR A 102 16.57 -12.00 -9.64
CA TYR A 102 16.27 -11.76 -11.06
C TYR A 102 16.91 -12.80 -11.97
N LEU A 103 18.19 -13.12 -11.78
CA LEU A 103 18.88 -14.12 -12.60
C LEU A 103 18.27 -15.51 -12.44
N ALA A 104 17.91 -15.90 -11.21
CA ALA A 104 17.22 -17.16 -10.94
C ALA A 104 15.87 -17.24 -11.67
N VAL A 105 15.07 -16.19 -11.58
CA VAL A 105 13.77 -16.10 -12.26
C VAL A 105 13.93 -16.07 -13.79
N LYS A 106 14.87 -15.27 -14.30
CA LYS A 106 15.17 -15.19 -15.75
C LYS A 106 15.57 -16.55 -16.31
N GLN A 107 16.36 -17.33 -15.58
CA GLN A 107 16.76 -18.68 -15.98
C GLN A 107 15.57 -19.65 -15.98
N ALA A 108 14.60 -19.45 -15.11
CA ALA A 108 13.36 -20.26 -15.04
C ALA A 108 12.31 -19.83 -16.08
N ASP A 109 12.38 -18.60 -16.62
CA ASP A 109 11.44 -18.05 -17.63
C ASP A 109 11.79 -18.54 -19.04
N ILE A 110 11.58 -19.83 -19.29
CA ILE A 110 11.84 -20.51 -20.57
C ILE A 110 10.55 -20.94 -21.30
N GLY A 111 9.39 -20.40 -20.89
CA GLY A 111 8.12 -20.68 -21.51
C GLY A 111 7.99 -20.06 -22.93
N GLU A 112 6.93 -20.41 -23.64
CA GLU A 112 6.61 -19.85 -24.96
C GLU A 112 6.34 -18.35 -24.87
N ARG A 113 5.59 -17.91 -23.85
CA ARG A 113 5.36 -16.50 -23.53
C ARG A 113 6.37 -16.05 -22.46
N LYS A 114 7.01 -14.93 -22.72
CA LYS A 114 7.87 -14.28 -21.72
C LYS A 114 7.04 -13.67 -20.60
N ALA A 115 7.56 -13.77 -19.38
CA ALA A 115 6.93 -13.18 -18.21
C ALA A 115 6.90 -11.65 -18.27
N THR A 116 5.85 -11.08 -17.73
CA THR A 116 5.70 -9.64 -17.55
C THR A 116 6.59 -9.16 -16.40
N PHE A 117 6.80 -7.82 -16.33
CA PHE A 117 7.49 -7.19 -15.20
C PHE A 117 6.92 -7.64 -13.84
N PHE A 118 5.57 -7.70 -13.73
CA PHE A 118 4.94 -8.01 -12.46
C PHE A 118 5.05 -9.50 -12.10
N GLU A 119 4.94 -10.41 -13.08
CA GLU A 119 5.19 -11.85 -12.86
C GLU A 119 6.62 -12.12 -12.40
N ILE A 120 7.62 -11.47 -13.04
CA ILE A 120 9.02 -11.58 -12.63
C ILE A 120 9.21 -11.05 -11.21
N SER A 121 8.73 -9.83 -10.90
CA SER A 121 8.90 -9.27 -9.57
C SER A 121 8.18 -10.10 -8.49
N THR A 122 7.04 -10.72 -8.79
CA THR A 122 6.33 -11.62 -7.88
C THR A 122 7.12 -12.91 -7.64
N ALA A 123 7.63 -13.53 -8.71
CA ALA A 123 8.47 -14.72 -8.57
C ALA A 123 9.76 -14.45 -7.80
N MET A 124 10.38 -13.27 -7.99
CA MET A 124 11.53 -12.81 -7.21
C MET A 124 11.20 -12.70 -5.72
N ALA A 125 10.03 -12.13 -5.37
CA ALA A 125 9.59 -12.04 -3.99
C ALA A 125 9.51 -13.42 -3.32
N PHE A 126 8.86 -14.37 -3.98
CA PHE A 126 8.70 -15.72 -3.44
C PHE A 126 10.03 -16.46 -3.34
N TYR A 127 10.91 -16.30 -4.35
CA TYR A 127 12.27 -16.85 -4.32
C TYR A 127 13.07 -16.31 -3.12
N LEU A 128 13.09 -14.99 -2.92
CA LEU A 128 13.80 -14.33 -1.83
C LEU A 128 13.26 -14.77 -0.46
N PHE A 129 11.94 -14.82 -0.30
CA PHE A 129 11.34 -15.21 0.96
C PHE A 129 11.62 -16.68 1.32
N ALA A 130 11.60 -17.56 0.32
CA ALA A 130 11.97 -18.96 0.51
C ALA A 130 13.46 -19.14 0.83
N LYS A 131 14.36 -18.44 0.10
CA LYS A 131 15.81 -18.43 0.33
C LYS A 131 16.14 -17.99 1.75
N GLU A 132 15.47 -16.94 2.22
CA GLU A 132 15.67 -16.35 3.53
C GLU A 132 14.94 -17.09 4.67
N ASN A 133 14.28 -18.20 4.38
CA ASN A 133 13.48 -18.97 5.35
C ASN A 133 12.47 -18.06 6.09
N VAL A 134 11.75 -17.22 5.35
CA VAL A 134 10.65 -16.43 5.87
C VAL A 134 9.56 -17.37 6.38
N GLU A 135 8.99 -17.10 7.55
CA GLU A 135 7.94 -17.91 8.15
C GLU A 135 6.56 -17.42 7.70
N TRP A 136 6.39 -16.09 7.62
CA TRP A 136 5.17 -15.43 7.18
C TRP A 136 5.46 -14.45 6.06
N ALA A 137 4.71 -14.52 4.98
CA ALA A 137 4.76 -13.54 3.90
C ALA A 137 3.44 -12.78 3.83
N VAL A 138 3.51 -11.45 3.90
CA VAL A 138 2.38 -10.55 3.67
C VAL A 138 2.48 -10.02 2.26
N ILE A 139 1.52 -10.37 1.42
CA ILE A 139 1.58 -10.21 -0.03
C ILE A 139 0.45 -9.31 -0.51
N GLU A 140 0.82 -8.16 -1.07
CA GLU A 140 -0.09 -7.22 -1.74
C GLU A 140 -0.27 -7.62 -3.21
N THR A 141 -1.52 -7.65 -3.71
CA THR A 141 -1.79 -7.79 -5.16
C THR A 141 -1.34 -6.54 -5.92
N GLY A 142 -0.88 -6.71 -7.14
CA GLY A 142 -0.59 -5.59 -8.02
C GLY A 142 -1.86 -4.91 -8.54
N MET A 143 -2.76 -5.69 -9.15
CA MET A 143 -4.01 -5.21 -9.72
C MET A 143 -5.08 -6.30 -9.73
N GLY A 144 -6.31 -5.93 -9.34
CA GLY A 144 -7.41 -6.89 -9.31
C GLY A 144 -7.23 -7.93 -8.21
N GLY A 145 -7.18 -9.19 -8.57
CA GLY A 145 -6.99 -10.33 -7.67
C GLY A 145 -7.02 -11.66 -8.42
N ARG A 146 -8.10 -11.98 -9.12
CA ARG A 146 -8.34 -13.30 -9.75
C ARG A 146 -7.19 -13.77 -10.64
N LEU A 147 -6.67 -12.90 -11.47
CA LEU A 147 -5.58 -13.18 -12.42
C LEU A 147 -4.30 -12.37 -12.09
N ASP A 148 -4.20 -11.86 -10.86
CA ASP A 148 -2.97 -11.24 -10.38
C ASP A 148 -1.89 -12.32 -10.16
N ALA A 149 -0.65 -12.03 -10.55
CA ALA A 149 0.45 -13.00 -10.44
C ALA A 149 0.65 -13.53 -9.01
N THR A 150 0.23 -12.77 -7.99
CA THR A 150 0.28 -13.23 -6.59
C THR A 150 -0.76 -14.29 -6.25
N ASN A 151 -1.78 -14.50 -7.10
CA ASN A 151 -2.92 -15.38 -6.80
C ASN A 151 -2.64 -16.88 -6.93
N VAL A 152 -1.40 -17.27 -7.13
CA VAL A 152 -0.91 -18.65 -7.03
C VAL A 152 -0.79 -19.14 -5.57
N LEU A 153 -0.89 -18.22 -4.61
CA LEU A 153 -0.79 -18.52 -3.18
C LEU A 153 -1.99 -19.29 -2.62
N LYS A 154 -1.73 -20.01 -1.52
CA LYS A 154 -2.75 -20.57 -0.62
C LYS A 154 -2.61 -19.88 0.75
N PRO A 155 -3.22 -18.70 0.94
CA PRO A 155 -3.03 -17.93 2.14
C PRO A 155 -3.80 -18.48 3.35
N GLU A 156 -3.35 -18.12 4.54
CA GLU A 156 -4.02 -18.42 5.82
C GLU A 156 -5.21 -17.48 6.08
N VAL A 157 -5.12 -16.25 5.57
CA VAL A 157 -6.18 -15.23 5.60
C VAL A 157 -6.10 -14.42 4.31
N THR A 158 -7.25 -14.12 3.72
CA THR A 158 -7.39 -13.16 2.62
C THR A 158 -7.96 -11.84 3.13
N VAL A 159 -7.54 -10.75 2.52
CA VAL A 159 -7.98 -9.39 2.88
C VAL A 159 -8.43 -8.63 1.63
N ILE A 160 -9.58 -7.99 1.68
CA ILE A 160 -10.00 -6.99 0.68
C ILE A 160 -10.18 -5.67 1.41
N SER A 161 -9.25 -4.71 1.21
CA SER A 161 -9.19 -3.47 2.01
C SER A 161 -10.41 -2.59 1.81
N ASN A 162 -10.62 -2.12 0.61
CA ASN A 162 -11.79 -1.35 0.16
C ASN A 162 -11.96 -1.48 -1.35
N LEU A 163 -13.06 -0.93 -1.87
CA LEU A 163 -13.33 -0.87 -3.31
C LEU A 163 -13.68 0.56 -3.72
N SER A 164 -13.09 1.01 -4.82
CA SER A 164 -13.51 2.19 -5.55
C SER A 164 -13.27 1.99 -7.05
N MET A 165 -13.85 2.85 -7.88
CA MET A 165 -13.69 2.79 -9.33
C MET A 165 -12.23 3.10 -9.70
N GLU A 166 -11.49 2.09 -10.11
CA GLU A 166 -10.11 2.19 -10.57
C GLU A 166 -9.79 1.06 -11.55
N HIS A 167 -8.88 1.31 -12.50
CA HIS A 167 -8.49 0.34 -13.52
C HIS A 167 -9.67 -0.25 -14.32
N THR A 168 -10.66 0.58 -14.64
CA THR A 168 -11.94 0.16 -15.25
C THR A 168 -11.77 -0.53 -16.58
N GLU A 169 -10.70 -0.22 -17.31
CA GLU A 169 -10.35 -0.89 -18.58
C GLU A 169 -10.04 -2.39 -18.41
N TYR A 170 -9.56 -2.79 -17.22
CA TYR A 170 -9.15 -4.17 -16.93
C TYR A 170 -10.08 -4.88 -15.97
N LEU A 171 -10.62 -4.18 -14.97
CA LEU A 171 -11.39 -4.77 -13.88
C LEU A 171 -12.90 -4.65 -14.08
N GLY A 172 -13.32 -3.89 -15.12
CA GLY A 172 -14.72 -3.61 -15.39
C GLY A 172 -15.20 -2.26 -14.86
N ASP A 173 -16.34 -1.84 -15.35
CA ASP A 173 -16.93 -0.51 -15.25
C ASP A 173 -17.98 -0.38 -14.12
N THR A 174 -18.10 -1.40 -13.25
CA THR A 174 -18.97 -1.37 -12.06
C THR A 174 -18.25 -1.89 -10.83
N LEU A 175 -18.71 -1.49 -9.64
CA LEU A 175 -18.15 -1.96 -8.36
C LEU A 175 -18.29 -3.47 -8.20
N GLU A 176 -19.37 -4.06 -8.71
CA GLU A 176 -19.62 -5.51 -8.65
C GLU A 176 -18.59 -6.29 -9.48
N LYS A 177 -18.23 -5.79 -10.67
CA LYS A 177 -17.18 -6.40 -11.52
C LYS A 177 -15.82 -6.30 -10.83
N ILE A 178 -15.48 -5.12 -10.28
CA ILE A 178 -14.25 -4.91 -9.52
C ILE A 178 -14.22 -5.81 -8.28
N ALA A 179 -15.35 -5.96 -7.57
CA ALA A 179 -15.48 -6.87 -6.44
C ALA A 179 -15.26 -8.33 -6.83
N ALA A 180 -15.78 -8.75 -7.98
CA ALA A 180 -15.58 -10.11 -8.50
C ALA A 180 -14.11 -10.40 -8.84
N GLU A 181 -13.42 -9.45 -9.49
CA GLU A 181 -11.99 -9.58 -9.81
C GLU A 181 -11.13 -9.63 -8.54
N LYS A 182 -11.39 -8.74 -7.57
CA LYS A 182 -10.66 -8.76 -6.29
C LYS A 182 -11.03 -9.96 -5.43
N GLY A 183 -12.30 -10.36 -5.43
CA GLY A 183 -12.81 -11.56 -4.76
C GLY A 183 -12.17 -12.87 -5.23
N GLY A 184 -11.55 -12.87 -6.40
CA GLY A 184 -10.80 -14.03 -6.91
C GLY A 184 -9.60 -14.46 -6.08
N ILE A 185 -9.18 -13.68 -5.07
CA ILE A 185 -8.17 -14.10 -4.09
C ILE A 185 -8.76 -14.97 -2.98
N ILE A 186 -10.08 -15.03 -2.81
CA ILE A 186 -10.75 -15.87 -1.81
C ILE A 186 -10.48 -17.33 -2.16
N LYS A 187 -10.04 -18.13 -1.18
CA LYS A 187 -9.70 -19.53 -1.36
C LYS A 187 -10.56 -20.42 -0.48
N TYR A 188 -10.70 -21.68 -0.89
CA TYR A 188 -11.45 -22.65 -0.14
C TYR A 188 -11.08 -22.71 1.34
N ASN A 189 -12.08 -22.57 2.20
CA ASN A 189 -11.97 -22.63 3.66
C ASN A 189 -10.95 -21.63 4.26
N THR A 190 -10.69 -20.52 3.56
CA THR A 190 -9.75 -19.47 4.01
C THR A 190 -10.54 -18.22 4.42
N PRO A 191 -10.40 -17.69 5.65
CA PRO A 191 -11.11 -16.52 6.10
C PRO A 191 -10.86 -15.29 5.22
N LEU A 192 -11.95 -14.55 4.91
CA LEU A 192 -11.89 -13.23 4.29
C LEU A 192 -12.17 -12.16 5.35
N VAL A 193 -11.26 -11.18 5.47
CA VAL A 193 -11.47 -9.94 6.22
C VAL A 193 -11.63 -8.79 5.24
N THR A 194 -12.68 -7.97 5.38
CA THR A 194 -12.92 -6.88 4.42
C THR A 194 -13.38 -5.59 5.07
N GLY A 195 -12.90 -4.47 4.49
CA GLY A 195 -13.34 -3.11 4.80
C GLY A 195 -14.24 -2.50 3.72
N VAL A 196 -14.77 -3.32 2.82
CA VAL A 196 -15.72 -2.89 1.77
C VAL A 196 -17.02 -2.43 2.43
N ALA A 197 -17.52 -1.26 2.03
CA ALA A 197 -18.73 -0.66 2.59
C ALA A 197 -19.95 -0.70 1.66
N GLN A 198 -19.74 -0.85 0.35
CA GLN A 198 -20.80 -0.82 -0.66
C GLN A 198 -21.57 -2.15 -0.65
N GLU A 199 -22.87 -2.10 -0.38
CA GLU A 199 -23.73 -3.29 -0.23
C GLU A 199 -23.69 -4.22 -1.44
N SER A 200 -23.77 -3.67 -2.67
CA SER A 200 -23.73 -4.49 -3.89
C SER A 200 -22.39 -5.24 -4.04
N ALA A 201 -21.29 -4.61 -3.69
CA ALA A 201 -19.96 -5.24 -3.70
C ALA A 201 -19.79 -6.29 -2.58
N ILE A 202 -20.33 -6.02 -1.38
CA ILE A 202 -20.34 -6.98 -0.26
C ILE A 202 -21.12 -8.22 -0.65
N GLU A 203 -22.26 -8.08 -1.34
CA GLU A 203 -23.05 -9.24 -1.79
C GLU A 203 -22.27 -10.13 -2.76
N VAL A 204 -21.53 -9.53 -3.70
CA VAL A 204 -20.65 -10.29 -4.60
C VAL A 204 -19.60 -11.05 -3.80
N LEU A 205 -18.94 -10.41 -2.82
CA LEU A 205 -17.94 -11.07 -1.98
C LEU A 205 -18.53 -12.19 -1.12
N LYS A 206 -19.73 -12.00 -0.56
CA LYS A 206 -20.47 -13.05 0.19
C LYS A 206 -20.76 -14.26 -0.68
N ASN A 207 -21.21 -14.03 -1.91
CA ASN A 207 -21.51 -15.11 -2.85
C ASN A 207 -20.26 -15.91 -3.22
N ILE A 208 -19.10 -15.25 -3.41
CA ILE A 208 -17.82 -15.91 -3.68
C ILE A 208 -17.37 -16.68 -2.42
N ALA A 209 -17.40 -16.04 -1.26
CA ALA A 209 -17.00 -16.66 0.01
C ALA A 209 -17.85 -17.91 0.33
N GLN A 210 -19.14 -17.86 0.07
CA GLN A 210 -20.05 -19.01 0.24
C GLN A 210 -19.65 -20.19 -0.69
N LYS A 211 -19.34 -19.92 -1.97
CA LYS A 211 -18.89 -20.95 -2.91
C LYS A 211 -17.56 -21.58 -2.46
N GLU A 212 -16.67 -20.79 -1.90
CA GLU A 212 -15.39 -21.23 -1.38
C GLU A 212 -15.46 -21.78 0.06
N SER A 213 -16.66 -21.87 0.67
CA SER A 213 -16.83 -22.24 2.09
C SER A 213 -15.94 -21.39 3.03
N SER A 214 -15.69 -20.16 2.65
CA SER A 214 -14.80 -19.20 3.34
C SER A 214 -15.63 -18.37 4.32
N PRO A 215 -15.27 -18.30 5.62
CA PRO A 215 -15.88 -17.35 6.53
C PRO A 215 -15.51 -15.93 6.14
N ILE A 216 -16.48 -15.00 6.21
CA ILE A 216 -16.29 -13.60 5.87
C ILE A 216 -16.51 -12.73 7.12
N TYR A 217 -15.61 -11.77 7.35
CA TYR A 217 -15.65 -10.81 8.44
C TYR A 217 -15.61 -9.38 7.88
N ILE A 218 -16.64 -8.59 8.16
CA ILE A 218 -16.90 -7.30 7.53
C ILE A 218 -16.72 -6.19 8.57
N TYR A 219 -15.87 -5.19 8.26
CA TYR A 219 -15.74 -3.99 9.08
C TYR A 219 -17.09 -3.26 9.18
N GLY A 220 -17.45 -2.84 10.38
CA GLY A 220 -18.73 -2.20 10.68
C GLY A 220 -19.81 -3.18 11.13
N ASN A 221 -19.68 -4.48 10.81
CA ASN A 221 -20.62 -5.53 11.22
C ASN A 221 -20.01 -6.46 12.28
N ASP A 222 -18.88 -7.12 11.92
CA ASP A 222 -18.27 -8.15 12.75
C ASP A 222 -17.18 -7.58 13.65
N PHE A 223 -16.52 -6.51 13.23
CA PHE A 223 -15.53 -5.79 14.00
C PHE A 223 -15.52 -4.29 13.64
N THR A 224 -15.09 -3.44 14.58
CA THR A 224 -15.05 -1.98 14.40
C THR A 224 -13.83 -1.36 15.08
N ALA A 225 -13.54 -0.11 14.75
CA ALA A 225 -12.64 0.73 15.52
C ALA A 225 -13.30 2.08 15.84
N ILE A 226 -13.23 2.48 17.09
CA ILE A 226 -13.78 3.75 17.56
C ILE A 226 -12.62 4.65 17.95
N LYS A 227 -12.44 5.75 17.20
CA LYS A 227 -11.42 6.76 17.48
C LYS A 227 -11.66 7.38 18.84
N SER A 228 -10.64 7.40 19.69
CA SER A 228 -10.68 8.01 21.03
C SER A 228 -10.15 9.46 20.98
N CYS A 229 -8.93 9.65 20.48
CA CYS A 229 -8.33 10.98 20.34
C CYS A 229 -7.20 10.96 19.30
N GLU A 230 -6.82 12.14 18.82
CA GLU A 230 -5.56 12.35 18.10
C GLU A 230 -4.44 12.57 19.10
N VAL A 231 -3.25 12.06 18.80
CA VAL A 231 -2.00 12.32 19.52
C VAL A 231 -1.04 13.06 18.59
N GLU A 232 0.07 13.59 19.09
CA GLU A 232 0.99 14.45 18.34
C GLU A 232 1.38 13.82 16.97
N LEU A 233 1.61 12.51 16.93
CA LEU A 233 1.88 11.76 15.71
C LEU A 233 1.06 10.47 15.74
N GLY A 234 -0.20 10.54 15.33
CA GLY A 234 -1.03 9.34 15.25
C GLY A 234 -2.45 9.48 15.78
N THR A 235 -3.05 8.33 16.01
CA THR A 235 -4.44 8.22 16.49
C THR A 235 -4.57 7.10 17.50
N LYS A 236 -5.18 7.39 18.67
CA LYS A 236 -5.63 6.36 19.62
C LYS A 236 -7.07 5.96 19.35
N PHE A 237 -7.34 4.69 19.49
CA PHE A 237 -8.66 4.12 19.24
C PHE A 237 -8.89 2.84 20.06
N THR A 238 -10.16 2.44 20.16
CA THR A 238 -10.55 1.13 20.70
C THR A 238 -10.95 0.23 19.54
N TYR A 239 -10.36 -0.95 19.47
CA TYR A 239 -10.73 -2.02 18.55
C TYR A 239 -11.77 -2.92 19.24
N ASN A 240 -12.95 -3.03 18.64
CA ASN A 240 -13.97 -4.01 19.02
C ASN A 240 -13.92 -5.14 17.98
N GLY A 241 -13.33 -6.25 18.38
CA GLY A 241 -13.10 -7.41 17.52
C GLY A 241 -14.23 -8.45 17.59
N MET A 242 -14.01 -9.59 16.96
CA MET A 242 -14.97 -10.70 16.88
C MET A 242 -15.16 -11.44 18.21
N GLY A 243 -14.16 -11.37 19.09
CA GLY A 243 -14.19 -12.00 20.43
C GLY A 243 -13.38 -11.24 21.47
N VAL A 244 -12.82 -10.09 21.12
CA VAL A 244 -11.95 -9.29 22.00
C VAL A 244 -12.30 -7.81 21.92
N VAL A 245 -11.97 -7.07 22.97
CA VAL A 245 -11.95 -5.61 22.96
C VAL A 245 -10.54 -5.17 23.38
N TRP A 246 -9.88 -4.42 22.50
CA TRP A 246 -8.55 -3.87 22.76
C TRP A 246 -8.63 -2.34 22.84
N GLU A 247 -8.61 -1.85 24.05
CA GLU A 247 -8.61 -0.40 24.31
C GLU A 247 -7.21 0.20 24.13
N ASN A 248 -7.16 1.51 23.92
CA ASN A 248 -5.93 2.27 23.80
C ASN A 248 -4.94 1.72 22.74
N MET A 249 -5.45 1.23 21.63
CA MET A 249 -4.63 0.93 20.46
C MET A 249 -4.16 2.24 19.84
N GLU A 250 -2.94 2.23 19.30
CA GLU A 250 -2.33 3.44 18.72
C GLU A 250 -1.69 3.13 17.38
N THR A 251 -1.96 3.98 16.39
CA THR A 251 -1.28 3.98 15.09
C THR A 251 -0.59 5.30 14.85
N GLN A 252 0.64 5.25 14.32
CA GLN A 252 1.38 6.45 13.88
C GLN A 252 1.02 6.88 12.46
N LEU A 253 0.34 6.04 11.67
CA LEU A 253 -0.12 6.47 10.36
C LEU A 253 -1.31 7.42 10.50
N LEU A 254 -1.22 8.56 9.82
CA LEU A 254 -2.17 9.66 9.94
C LEU A 254 -3.38 9.48 9.00
N GLY A 255 -4.50 10.11 9.39
CA GLY A 255 -5.74 10.08 8.63
C GLY A 255 -6.76 9.07 9.18
N GLU A 256 -8.05 9.42 9.09
CA GLU A 256 -9.14 8.60 9.65
C GLU A 256 -9.24 7.22 9.00
N HIS A 257 -8.93 7.13 7.71
CA HIS A 257 -8.86 5.86 6.98
C HIS A 257 -7.81 4.88 7.54
N GLN A 258 -6.78 5.38 8.24
CA GLN A 258 -5.77 4.51 8.86
C GLN A 258 -6.29 3.81 10.12
N VAL A 259 -7.30 4.37 10.79
CA VAL A 259 -7.98 3.68 11.91
C VAL A 259 -8.73 2.46 11.37
N GLN A 260 -9.42 2.59 10.23
CA GLN A 260 -10.06 1.45 9.56
C GLN A 260 -9.03 0.42 9.06
N ASN A 261 -7.95 0.87 8.40
CA ASN A 261 -6.88 -0.03 7.94
C ASN A 261 -6.26 -0.80 9.12
N SER A 262 -6.05 -0.10 10.26
CA SER A 262 -5.57 -0.73 11.51
C SER A 262 -6.55 -1.79 12.01
N ALA A 263 -7.85 -1.50 12.03
CA ALA A 263 -8.87 -2.46 12.46
C ALA A 263 -8.89 -3.72 11.59
N ILE A 264 -8.75 -3.57 10.26
CA ILE A 264 -8.66 -4.71 9.33
C ILE A 264 -7.42 -5.56 9.66
N ALA A 265 -6.26 -4.92 9.87
CA ALA A 265 -5.05 -5.63 10.27
C ALA A 265 -5.19 -6.35 11.63
N LEU A 266 -5.85 -5.69 12.59
CA LEU A 266 -6.13 -6.29 13.90
C LEU A 266 -7.09 -7.49 13.82
N ALA A 267 -8.09 -7.43 12.94
CA ALA A 267 -9.00 -8.56 12.70
C ALA A 267 -8.26 -9.77 12.12
N VAL A 268 -7.32 -9.57 11.20
CA VAL A 268 -6.43 -10.63 10.72
C VAL A 268 -5.61 -11.21 11.87
N CYS A 269 -5.00 -10.37 12.71
CA CYS A 269 -4.19 -10.82 13.84
C CYS A 269 -5.01 -11.56 14.90
N GLU A 270 -6.27 -11.15 15.14
CA GLU A 270 -7.19 -11.86 16.03
C GLU A 270 -7.49 -13.28 15.52
N LEU A 271 -7.77 -13.44 14.21
CA LEU A 271 -7.99 -14.76 13.59
C LEU A 271 -6.76 -15.65 13.72
N LEU A 272 -5.57 -15.12 13.45
CA LEU A 272 -4.32 -15.87 13.58
C LEU A 272 -4.03 -16.24 15.03
N MET A 273 -4.27 -15.33 15.97
CA MET A 273 -4.09 -15.59 17.41
C MET A 273 -5.04 -16.69 17.89
N ASN A 274 -6.30 -16.67 17.47
CA ASN A 274 -7.29 -17.71 17.80
C ASN A 274 -6.88 -19.07 17.23
N LYS A 275 -6.36 -19.13 15.99
CA LYS A 275 -5.83 -20.35 15.40
C LYS A 275 -4.64 -20.91 16.17
N GLN A 276 -3.69 -20.05 16.58
CA GLN A 276 -2.56 -20.45 17.42
C GLN A 276 -3.01 -21.03 18.77
N ASN A 277 -3.98 -20.40 19.44
CA ASN A 277 -4.51 -20.87 20.70
C ASN A 277 -5.18 -22.26 20.61
N GLN A 278 -5.89 -22.53 19.50
CA GLN A 278 -6.51 -23.83 19.25
C GLN A 278 -5.46 -24.92 18.99
N GLN A 279 -4.37 -24.61 18.29
CA GLN A 279 -3.26 -25.55 18.04
C GLN A 279 -2.48 -25.85 19.31
N THR A 280 -2.21 -24.85 20.16
CA THR A 280 -1.49 -25.00 21.44
C THR A 280 -2.23 -25.95 22.38
N ASN A 281 -3.56 -25.97 22.34
CA ASN A 281 -4.38 -26.87 23.15
C ASN A 281 -4.34 -28.32 22.68
N LYS A 282 -3.90 -28.59 21.43
CA LYS A 282 -3.83 -29.94 20.83
C LYS A 282 -2.42 -30.56 20.91
N ASP A 283 -1.37 -29.72 20.71
CA ASP A 283 0.03 -30.17 20.60
C ASP A 283 0.96 -29.32 21.49
N ILE A 284 1.16 -29.76 22.74
CA ILE A 284 1.92 -29.00 23.78
C ILE A 284 3.44 -28.92 23.47
N HIS A 285 3.97 -29.65 22.47
CA HIS A 285 5.44 -29.85 22.33
C HIS A 285 6.13 -29.18 21.14
N ILE A 286 5.46 -28.45 20.24
CA ILE A 286 6.07 -28.04 18.95
C ILE A 286 6.11 -26.51 18.76
N ILE A 287 5.50 -25.69 19.61
CA ILE A 287 5.45 -24.24 19.41
C ILE A 287 6.61 -23.58 20.12
N ASP A 288 7.46 -22.87 19.37
CA ASP A 288 8.46 -21.97 19.94
C ASP A 288 7.74 -20.89 20.76
N LYS A 289 7.89 -20.97 22.11
CA LYS A 289 7.23 -20.08 23.05
C LYS A 289 7.57 -18.60 22.82
N ASN A 290 8.64 -18.31 22.08
CA ASN A 290 9.10 -16.96 21.77
C ASN A 290 8.41 -16.38 20.51
N LYS A 291 7.66 -17.19 19.74
CA LYS A 291 6.99 -16.81 18.51
C LYS A 291 5.48 -16.93 18.66
N ARG A 292 4.87 -15.89 19.22
CA ARG A 292 3.43 -15.90 19.49
C ARG A 292 2.80 -14.52 19.34
N LEU A 293 1.65 -14.48 18.69
CA LEU A 293 0.78 -13.31 18.72
C LEU A 293 0.20 -13.15 20.12
N THR A 294 0.51 -12.02 20.77
CA THR A 294 -0.05 -11.61 22.06
C THR A 294 -0.61 -10.20 21.91
N GLN A 295 -1.51 -9.80 22.79
CA GLN A 295 -2.02 -8.42 22.76
C GLN A 295 -0.89 -7.39 22.88
N GLU A 296 0.16 -7.69 23.61
CA GLU A 296 1.34 -6.82 23.77
C GLU A 296 2.12 -6.70 22.45
N SER A 297 2.44 -7.81 21.78
CA SER A 297 3.15 -7.79 20.49
C SER A 297 2.32 -7.12 19.39
N ILE A 298 0.99 -7.35 19.38
CA ILE A 298 0.05 -6.71 18.47
C ILE A 298 0.06 -5.19 18.68
N ARG A 299 -0.08 -4.72 19.93
CA ARG A 299 -0.04 -3.29 20.26
C ARG A 299 1.29 -2.66 19.84
N LYS A 300 2.40 -3.30 20.18
CA LYS A 300 3.75 -2.85 19.85
C LYS A 300 3.94 -2.76 18.31
N GLY A 301 3.60 -3.81 17.60
CA GLY A 301 3.76 -3.85 16.15
C GLY A 301 2.91 -2.78 15.45
N LEU A 302 1.67 -2.57 15.90
CA LEU A 302 0.80 -1.54 15.37
C LEU A 302 1.40 -0.14 15.57
N SER A 303 1.86 0.18 16.78
CA SER A 303 2.41 1.51 17.12
C SER A 303 3.77 1.78 16.48
N LEU A 304 4.53 0.75 16.08
CA LEU A 304 5.82 0.91 15.40
C LEU A 304 5.71 0.96 13.88
N THR A 305 4.53 0.72 13.33
CA THR A 305 4.33 0.68 11.88
C THR A 305 4.60 2.05 11.26
N LYS A 306 5.45 2.06 10.22
CA LYS A 306 5.74 3.21 9.38
C LYS A 306 5.45 2.86 7.93
N TRP A 307 4.89 3.82 7.18
CA TRP A 307 4.63 3.63 5.77
C TRP A 307 4.88 4.93 5.01
N ALA A 308 5.96 4.99 4.26
CA ALA A 308 6.38 6.19 3.53
C ALA A 308 5.31 6.61 2.49
N GLY A 309 5.17 7.92 2.29
CA GLY A 309 4.23 8.49 1.34
C GLY A 309 2.75 8.31 1.69
N ARG A 310 2.41 8.12 2.96
CA ARG A 310 1.03 8.08 3.47
C ARG A 310 0.87 9.08 4.60
N LEU A 311 0.52 10.34 4.25
CA LEU A 311 0.52 11.48 5.15
C LEU A 311 1.82 11.55 5.98
N GLU A 312 2.95 11.28 5.32
CA GLU A 312 4.27 11.25 5.95
C GLU A 312 4.74 12.67 6.28
N TYR A 313 4.94 12.95 7.56
CA TYR A 313 5.56 14.19 8.02
C TYR A 313 7.07 14.07 7.92
N ILE A 314 7.65 14.63 6.84
CA ILE A 314 9.07 14.46 6.53
C ILE A 314 9.93 15.63 7.07
N LEU A 315 9.40 16.83 7.15
CA LEU A 315 10.02 18.00 7.79
C LEU A 315 9.04 18.63 8.77
N LYS A 316 9.59 19.26 9.83
CA LYS A 316 8.79 19.93 10.85
C LYS A 316 8.70 21.46 10.67
N LYS A 317 9.71 22.10 10.05
CA LYS A 317 9.80 23.55 9.84
C LYS A 317 10.48 23.87 8.51
N PRO A 318 9.73 24.29 7.49
CA PRO A 318 8.27 24.26 7.39
C PRO A 318 7.73 22.84 7.54
N LEU A 319 6.46 22.71 7.90
CA LEU A 319 5.83 21.37 7.91
C LEU A 319 5.72 20.87 6.47
N VAL A 320 6.35 19.74 6.17
CA VAL A 320 6.22 19.08 4.86
C VAL A 320 5.57 17.73 5.00
N ILE A 321 4.46 17.55 4.29
CA ILE A 321 3.65 16.33 4.24
C ILE A 321 3.77 15.71 2.85
N ILE A 322 4.06 14.41 2.78
CA ILE A 322 4.06 13.65 1.52
C ILE A 322 2.93 12.64 1.56
N ASP A 323 2.10 12.64 0.52
CA ASP A 323 1.02 11.68 0.35
C ASP A 323 0.93 11.14 -1.08
N GLY A 324 0.78 9.83 -1.21
CA GLY A 324 0.66 9.14 -2.49
C GLY A 324 -0.76 9.14 -3.08
N ALA A 325 -1.64 10.07 -2.70
CA ALA A 325 -2.99 10.18 -3.27
C ALA A 325 -2.92 10.36 -4.80
N HIS A 326 -3.54 9.42 -5.53
CA HIS A 326 -3.46 9.35 -7.00
C HIS A 326 -4.78 8.90 -7.66
N ASN A 327 -5.85 8.80 -6.90
CA ASN A 327 -7.21 8.53 -7.38
C ASN A 327 -8.22 9.41 -6.62
N LEU A 328 -9.48 9.35 -7.03
CA LEU A 328 -10.52 10.23 -6.52
C LEU A 328 -10.75 10.07 -5.01
N ASP A 329 -10.89 8.84 -4.53
CA ASP A 329 -11.13 8.53 -3.12
C ASP A 329 -9.94 8.98 -2.24
N ALA A 330 -8.70 8.76 -2.71
CA ALA A 330 -7.51 9.21 -2.00
C ALA A 330 -7.40 10.75 -1.98
N ALA A 331 -7.75 11.45 -3.07
CA ALA A 331 -7.76 12.91 -3.13
C ALA A 331 -8.81 13.50 -2.18
N GLU A 332 -10.00 12.90 -2.10
CA GLU A 332 -11.05 13.30 -1.15
C GLU A 332 -10.58 13.12 0.30
N ASN A 333 -9.99 11.97 0.65
CA ASN A 333 -9.49 11.70 2.00
C ASN A 333 -8.36 12.65 2.39
N LEU A 334 -7.43 12.93 1.46
CA LEU A 334 -6.36 13.91 1.66
C LEU A 334 -6.93 15.31 1.91
N SER A 335 -7.91 15.75 1.09
CA SER A 335 -8.52 17.09 1.24
C SER A 335 -9.22 17.24 2.60
N LYS A 336 -9.96 16.23 3.05
CA LYS A 336 -10.61 16.22 4.38
C LYS A 336 -9.58 16.35 5.51
N TYR A 337 -8.47 15.61 5.38
CA TYR A 337 -7.37 15.70 6.36
C TYR A 337 -6.76 17.09 6.42
N LEU A 338 -6.38 17.65 5.26
CA LEU A 338 -5.76 18.98 5.17
C LEU A 338 -6.70 20.10 5.65
N ALA A 339 -8.00 20.06 5.30
CA ALA A 339 -9.00 21.02 5.77
C ALA A 339 -9.12 21.02 7.30
N LYS A 340 -9.10 19.84 7.91
CA LYS A 340 -9.12 19.69 9.37
C LYS A 340 -7.87 20.27 10.02
N GLN A 341 -6.68 19.97 9.50
CA GLN A 341 -5.41 20.51 10.02
C GLN A 341 -5.36 22.02 9.89
N HIS A 342 -5.79 22.57 8.75
CA HIS A 342 -5.83 24.02 8.52
C HIS A 342 -6.79 24.74 9.49
N SER A 343 -7.96 24.15 9.79
CA SER A 343 -8.91 24.73 10.75
C SER A 343 -8.40 24.75 12.19
N LEU A 344 -7.62 23.76 12.60
CA LEU A 344 -7.04 23.66 13.94
C LEU A 344 -5.91 24.69 14.15
N THR A 345 -5.17 25.05 13.11
CA THR A 345 -4.09 26.05 13.16
C THR A 345 -4.58 27.50 13.02
N ALA A 346 -5.82 27.69 12.51
CA ALA A 346 -6.38 29.03 12.22
C ALA A 346 -6.64 29.90 13.46
N THR A 347 -6.61 29.35 14.66
CA THR A 347 -6.91 30.10 15.89
C THR A 347 -5.79 31.04 16.36
N ASN A 348 -4.52 30.88 15.87
CA ASN A 348 -3.38 31.66 16.35
C ASN A 348 -2.44 32.21 15.27
N ASN A 349 -2.67 32.00 14.04
CA ASN A 349 -2.00 32.50 12.83
C ASN A 349 -2.18 31.45 11.71
N PRO A 350 -3.05 31.69 10.71
CA PRO A 350 -3.32 30.66 9.71
C PRO A 350 -2.03 30.33 8.94
N SER A 351 -1.55 29.12 9.12
CA SER A 351 -0.42 28.61 8.35
C SER A 351 -0.86 28.48 6.90
N LYS A 352 -0.16 29.15 5.96
CA LYS A 352 -0.45 28.99 4.54
C LYS A 352 -0.15 27.56 4.08
N LEU A 353 -1.11 26.96 3.39
CA LEU A 353 -0.94 25.65 2.76
C LEU A 353 -0.54 25.83 1.29
N THR A 354 0.69 25.39 0.96
CA THR A 354 1.14 25.24 -0.41
C THR A 354 1.05 23.77 -0.81
N MET A 355 0.35 23.46 -1.90
CA MET A 355 0.36 22.10 -2.45
C MET A 355 1.28 22.01 -3.67
N ILE A 356 2.06 20.92 -3.76
CA ILE A 356 2.80 20.52 -4.96
C ILE A 356 2.07 19.34 -5.55
N ILE A 357 1.52 19.50 -6.76
CA ILE A 357 0.64 18.50 -7.39
C ILE A 357 1.17 18.10 -8.77
N GLY A 358 1.34 16.80 -8.99
CA GLY A 358 1.55 16.23 -10.32
C GLY A 358 0.79 14.92 -10.46
N ILE A 359 0.02 14.81 -11.54
CA ILE A 359 -0.93 13.72 -11.78
C ILE A 359 -0.56 12.98 -13.06
N LEU A 360 -0.86 11.69 -13.15
CA LEU A 360 -0.64 10.89 -14.35
C LEU A 360 -1.80 11.08 -15.35
N ASN A 361 -1.50 10.90 -16.64
CA ASN A 361 -2.43 11.13 -17.75
C ASN A 361 -3.65 10.17 -17.78
N ASP A 362 -3.55 9.00 -17.13
CA ASP A 362 -4.61 8.01 -17.00
C ASP A 362 -5.53 8.23 -15.79
N LYS A 363 -5.32 9.30 -15.01
CA LYS A 363 -6.09 9.56 -13.78
C LYS A 363 -7.16 10.66 -14.00
N PRO A 364 -8.27 10.61 -13.25
CA PRO A 364 -9.34 11.59 -13.34
C PRO A 364 -8.93 12.93 -12.69
N TYR A 365 -7.94 13.62 -13.28
CA TYR A 365 -7.31 14.80 -12.69
C TYR A 365 -8.29 15.94 -12.40
N LYS A 366 -9.32 16.11 -13.26
CA LYS A 366 -10.32 17.17 -13.07
C LYS A 366 -11.12 16.98 -11.78
N GLU A 367 -11.55 15.75 -11.55
CA GLU A 367 -12.30 15.37 -10.34
C GLU A 367 -11.43 15.44 -9.10
N MET A 368 -10.18 14.98 -9.18
CA MET A 368 -9.21 15.07 -8.09
C MET A 368 -8.93 16.53 -7.70
N LEU A 369 -8.70 17.41 -8.68
CA LEU A 369 -8.44 18.82 -8.45
C LEU A 369 -9.63 19.54 -7.80
N LYS A 370 -10.88 19.14 -8.06
CA LYS A 370 -12.05 19.70 -7.37
C LYS A 370 -12.02 19.52 -5.85
N TYR A 371 -11.39 18.44 -5.37
CA TYR A 371 -11.16 18.22 -3.94
C TYR A 371 -9.95 18.95 -3.39
N LEU A 372 -8.85 19.02 -4.16
CA LEU A 372 -7.57 19.53 -3.66
C LEU A 372 -7.44 21.05 -3.75
N LEU A 373 -8.04 21.68 -4.78
CA LEU A 373 -7.95 23.14 -4.96
C LEU A 373 -8.55 23.95 -3.78
N PRO A 374 -9.74 23.59 -3.24
CA PRO A 374 -10.38 24.43 -2.22
C PRO A 374 -9.63 24.47 -0.88
N VAL A 375 -8.73 23.55 -0.61
CA VAL A 375 -8.01 23.47 0.67
C VAL A 375 -6.66 24.17 0.66
N ALA A 376 -6.16 24.58 -0.53
CA ALA A 376 -4.84 25.18 -0.70
C ALA A 376 -4.91 26.71 -0.85
N ASP A 377 -3.94 27.41 -0.27
CA ASP A 377 -3.72 28.85 -0.52
C ASP A 377 -2.91 29.10 -1.79
N GLN A 378 -2.04 28.15 -2.13
CA GLN A 378 -1.20 28.14 -3.33
C GLN A 378 -0.98 26.75 -3.85
N ILE A 379 -0.93 26.59 -5.17
CA ILE A 379 -0.60 25.32 -5.81
C ILE A 379 0.58 25.51 -6.78
N ILE A 380 1.51 24.57 -6.70
CA ILE A 380 2.60 24.41 -7.65
C ILE A 380 2.32 23.14 -8.44
N PHE A 381 2.03 23.29 -9.72
CA PHE A 381 1.88 22.15 -10.62
C PHE A 381 3.23 21.70 -11.14
N THR A 382 3.47 20.39 -11.11
CA THR A 382 4.70 19.75 -11.52
C THR A 382 4.44 18.42 -12.22
N ARG A 383 5.48 17.76 -12.71
CA ARG A 383 5.38 16.39 -13.24
C ARG A 383 6.57 15.53 -12.82
N ALA A 384 6.30 14.25 -12.55
CA ALA A 384 7.35 13.26 -12.36
C ALA A 384 8.07 12.97 -13.69
N ASN A 385 9.32 12.55 -13.60
CA ASN A 385 10.17 12.23 -14.77
C ASN A 385 9.83 10.84 -15.35
N ILE A 386 8.58 10.67 -15.79
CA ILE A 386 8.07 9.46 -16.47
C ILE A 386 7.14 9.84 -17.63
N ASP A 387 7.11 9.01 -18.68
CA ASP A 387 6.33 9.26 -19.90
C ASP A 387 4.81 9.40 -19.68
N ARG A 388 4.29 8.82 -18.58
CA ARG A 388 2.87 8.86 -18.21
C ARG A 388 2.46 10.11 -17.44
N SER A 389 3.36 11.03 -17.16
CA SER A 389 3.04 12.25 -16.45
C SER A 389 2.21 13.19 -17.31
N LEU A 390 1.13 13.73 -16.75
CA LEU A 390 0.34 14.78 -17.38
C LEU A 390 1.14 16.07 -17.39
N ASP A 391 1.03 16.85 -18.48
CA ASP A 391 1.66 18.17 -18.59
C ASP A 391 1.09 19.08 -17.47
N PRO A 392 1.94 19.70 -16.63
CA PRO A 392 1.48 20.55 -15.53
C PRO A 392 0.75 21.82 -16.02
N ILE A 393 0.95 22.24 -17.25
CA ILE A 393 0.19 23.34 -17.88
C ILE A 393 -1.29 22.97 -17.99
N VAL A 394 -1.62 21.73 -18.38
CA VAL A 394 -3.01 21.25 -18.47
C VAL A 394 -3.70 21.26 -17.09
N LEU A 395 -2.95 20.95 -16.04
CA LEU A 395 -3.47 21.01 -14.65
C LEU A 395 -3.76 22.47 -14.23
N GLU A 396 -2.85 23.39 -14.57
CA GLU A 396 -3.00 24.83 -14.26
C GLU A 396 -4.16 25.44 -15.04
N GLU A 397 -4.26 25.20 -16.33
CA GLU A 397 -5.37 25.66 -17.17
C GLU A 397 -6.73 25.26 -16.58
N PHE A 398 -6.86 23.99 -16.18
CA PHE A 398 -8.09 23.54 -15.53
C PHE A 398 -8.32 24.20 -14.15
N ALA A 399 -7.29 24.37 -13.34
CA ALA A 399 -7.40 25.01 -12.04
C ALA A 399 -7.89 26.47 -12.15
N ILE A 400 -7.42 27.22 -13.13
CA ILE A 400 -7.85 28.59 -13.42
C ILE A 400 -9.34 28.65 -13.78
N THR A 401 -9.90 27.61 -14.43
CA THR A 401 -11.34 27.58 -14.77
C THR A 401 -12.25 27.38 -13.58
N ILE A 402 -11.73 26.80 -12.47
CA ILE A 402 -12.56 26.45 -11.30
C ILE A 402 -12.51 27.51 -10.21
N GLY A 403 -11.38 28.21 -10.02
CA GLY A 403 -11.25 29.08 -8.86
C GLY A 403 -10.06 30.05 -8.88
N SER A 404 -9.96 30.82 -7.80
CA SER A 404 -9.00 31.93 -7.63
C SER A 404 -7.76 31.54 -6.81
N VAL A 405 -7.44 30.25 -6.67
CA VAL A 405 -6.24 29.84 -5.95
C VAL A 405 -4.98 30.30 -6.72
N LYS A 406 -3.95 30.71 -6.04
CA LYS A 406 -2.68 31.08 -6.69
C LYS A 406 -2.03 29.85 -7.26
N THR A 407 -1.76 29.86 -8.56
CA THR A 407 -1.09 28.77 -9.25
C THR A 407 0.29 29.15 -9.72
N LYS A 408 1.16 28.17 -9.89
CA LYS A 408 2.47 28.28 -10.52
C LYS A 408 2.83 26.93 -11.15
N VAL A 409 3.39 26.98 -12.34
CA VAL A 409 3.98 25.78 -12.97
C VAL A 409 5.48 25.77 -12.71
N ILE A 410 5.98 24.66 -12.18
CA ILE A 410 7.41 24.33 -12.08
C ILE A 410 7.54 22.88 -12.52
N GLU A 411 8.04 22.66 -13.72
CA GLU A 411 7.96 21.39 -14.42
C GLU A 411 8.63 20.22 -13.65
N ASN A 412 9.79 20.47 -13.09
CA ASN A 412 10.57 19.44 -12.38
C ASN A 412 10.23 19.39 -10.89
N VAL A 413 10.04 18.19 -10.33
CA VAL A 413 9.66 17.97 -8.93
C VAL A 413 10.71 18.52 -7.96
N ASP A 414 12.00 18.30 -8.22
CA ASP A 414 13.08 18.79 -7.35
C ASP A 414 13.07 20.31 -7.23
N ASN A 415 12.89 21.00 -8.37
CA ASN A 415 12.81 22.45 -8.41
C ASN A 415 11.53 22.99 -7.72
N ALA A 416 10.41 22.26 -7.87
CA ALA A 416 9.14 22.61 -7.21
C ALA A 416 9.27 22.51 -5.67
N VAL A 417 9.89 21.43 -5.19
CA VAL A 417 10.17 21.21 -3.75
C VAL A 417 11.11 22.30 -3.21
N GLU A 418 12.23 22.53 -3.89
CA GLU A 418 13.20 23.56 -3.49
C GLU A 418 12.59 24.96 -3.44
N TYR A 419 11.81 25.32 -4.47
CA TYR A 419 11.09 26.57 -4.52
C TYR A 419 10.10 26.70 -3.35
N ALA A 420 9.28 25.69 -3.10
CA ALA A 420 8.29 25.72 -2.03
C ALA A 420 8.94 25.87 -0.65
N ILE A 421 9.99 25.10 -0.36
CA ILE A 421 10.68 25.14 0.95
C ILE A 421 11.40 26.48 1.15
N LYS A 422 12.12 27.00 0.13
CA LYS A 422 12.85 28.28 0.24
C LYS A 422 11.94 29.50 0.39
N ASN A 423 10.71 29.45 -0.11
CA ASN A 423 9.74 30.55 -0.02
C ASN A 423 8.71 30.37 1.12
N ALA A 424 8.79 29.29 1.86
CA ALA A 424 7.92 29.03 3.00
C ALA A 424 8.40 29.75 4.26
N THR A 425 7.48 30.23 5.08
CA THR A 425 7.76 30.61 6.46
C THR A 425 7.90 29.37 7.33
N GLU A 426 8.54 29.49 8.50
CA GLU A 426 8.69 28.33 9.43
C GLU A 426 7.35 27.67 9.81
N ASN A 427 6.27 28.45 9.85
CA ASN A 427 4.93 27.99 10.22
C ASN A 427 4.09 27.54 9.01
N ALA A 428 4.65 27.59 7.79
CA ALA A 428 3.93 27.16 6.59
C ALA A 428 3.78 25.63 6.55
N CYS A 429 2.75 25.18 5.86
CA CYS A 429 2.53 23.78 5.52
C CYS A 429 2.72 23.57 4.01
N ILE A 430 3.48 22.56 3.62
CA ILE A 430 3.65 22.13 2.24
C ILE A 430 3.13 20.71 2.14
N CYS A 431 2.19 20.45 1.22
CA CYS A 431 1.70 19.10 0.95
C CYS A 431 2.04 18.69 -0.47
N ILE A 432 2.68 17.53 -0.65
CA ILE A 432 3.12 17.00 -1.94
C ILE A 432 2.26 15.78 -2.25
N ALA A 433 1.52 15.79 -3.39
CA ALA A 433 0.57 14.76 -3.73
C ALA A 433 0.26 14.68 -5.23
N GLY A 434 -0.67 13.79 -5.61
CA GLY A 434 -1.21 13.63 -6.96
C GLY A 434 -0.68 12.37 -7.66
N SER A 435 0.48 11.85 -7.28
CA SER A 435 0.99 10.57 -7.74
C SER A 435 2.07 10.02 -6.81
N LEU A 436 2.22 8.70 -6.75
CA LEU A 436 3.31 8.06 -6.01
C LEU A 436 4.69 8.43 -6.58
N TYR A 437 4.79 8.70 -7.87
CA TYR A 437 6.05 9.09 -8.51
C TYR A 437 6.49 10.49 -8.07
N VAL A 438 5.56 11.46 -8.06
CA VAL A 438 5.85 12.81 -7.53
C VAL A 438 6.20 12.74 -6.06
N ALA A 439 5.48 11.96 -5.27
CA ALA A 439 5.76 11.72 -3.86
C ALA A 439 7.16 11.12 -3.65
N GLY A 440 7.56 10.16 -4.48
CA GLY A 440 8.87 9.51 -4.45
C GLY A 440 10.02 10.45 -4.77
N GLU A 441 9.96 11.15 -5.92
CA GLU A 441 10.99 12.12 -6.32
C GLU A 441 11.13 13.24 -5.27
N ALA A 442 10.00 13.79 -4.80
CA ALA A 442 10.03 14.82 -3.77
C ALA A 442 10.64 14.32 -2.45
N ARG A 443 10.31 13.09 -2.04
CA ARG A 443 10.87 12.47 -0.85
C ARG A 443 12.37 12.27 -0.96
N GLU A 444 12.85 11.78 -2.09
CA GLU A 444 14.28 11.60 -2.35
C GLU A 444 15.03 12.94 -2.29
N LYS A 445 14.49 13.99 -2.93
CA LYS A 445 15.05 15.35 -2.88
C LYS A 445 15.13 15.87 -1.45
N ILE A 446 14.06 15.71 -0.66
CA ILE A 446 14.02 16.23 0.71
C ILE A 446 15.01 15.49 1.60
N LEU A 447 15.07 14.15 1.52
CA LEU A 447 16.01 13.35 2.32
C LEU A 447 17.47 13.65 1.98
N LYS A 448 17.76 14.03 0.74
CA LYS A 448 19.12 14.33 0.29
C LYS A 448 19.59 15.72 0.70
N ASP A 449 18.73 16.73 0.59
CA ASP A 449 19.15 18.14 0.61
C ASP A 449 18.69 18.91 1.85
N PHE A 450 17.72 18.37 2.63
CA PHE A 450 17.10 19.09 3.75
C PHE A 450 17.11 18.31 5.08
N ILE A 451 17.51 17.01 5.08
CA ILE A 451 17.69 16.17 6.27
C ILE A 451 19.10 15.63 6.32
#